data_a105e7bca6856d7fee2fe06492099764
#
_entry.id   a105e7bca6856d7fee2fe06492099764
#
_cell.length_a   1.000
_cell.length_b   1.000
_cell.length_c   1.000
_cell.angle_alpha   90.00
_cell.angle_beta   90.00
_cell.angle_gamma   90.00
#
_symmetry.space_group_name_H-M   'P 1'
#
loop_
_entity.id
_entity.type
_entity.pdbx_description
1 polymer ?
#
loop_
_entity_poly.entity_id
_entity_poly.type
_entity_poly.pdbx_seq_one_letter_code
_entity_poly.pdbx_strand_id
1 'polypeptide(L)'
;MEYRRFGKTGLKTSMLGFGGFHLLEIPQKEAEKLLNSYLDAGGNYLETAISYGAGESERKIGRSVMGRRDEFVLVSKTGARDRKTAAENIDETLRNLRTDHLDVLLMHAVGTIAELDTILSEGGAYEA
;
A
#
# COMPACT_ATOMS: atom_id res chain seq x y z
N MET A 1 -19.94 4.21 7.45
CA MET A 1 -18.50 4.58 7.67
C MET A 1 -18.36 6.11 7.56
N GLU A 2 -17.60 6.74 8.45
CA GLU A 2 -17.28 8.18 8.32
C GLU A 2 -16.05 8.35 7.43
N TYR A 3 -16.03 9.42 6.61
CA TYR A 3 -14.93 9.68 5.66
C TYR A 3 -14.32 11.05 5.89
N ARG A 4 -13.04 11.16 5.57
CA ARG A 4 -12.30 12.42 5.63
C ARG A 4 -11.46 12.65 4.37
N ARG A 5 -11.20 13.92 4.08
CA ARG A 5 -10.29 14.32 3.02
C ARG A 5 -8.86 13.91 3.39
N PHE A 6 -8.18 13.23 2.48
CA PHE A 6 -6.79 12.82 2.66
C PHE A 6 -5.84 13.96 2.22
N GLY A 7 -5.63 14.89 3.12
CA GLY A 7 -4.76 16.05 2.89
C GLY A 7 -5.16 16.86 1.65
N LYS A 8 -4.18 17.14 0.77
CA LYS A 8 -4.34 17.87 -0.49
C LYS A 8 -4.42 16.96 -1.72
N THR A 9 -4.49 15.66 -1.54
CA THR A 9 -4.45 14.66 -2.64
C THR A 9 -5.73 14.63 -3.48
N GLY A 10 -6.82 15.18 -2.99
CA GLY A 10 -8.15 15.04 -3.59
C GLY A 10 -8.88 13.75 -3.18
N LEU A 11 -8.18 12.80 -2.59
CA LEU A 11 -8.77 11.54 -2.13
C LEU A 11 -9.65 11.75 -0.89
N LYS A 12 -10.68 10.90 -0.78
CA LYS A 12 -11.55 10.83 0.39
C LYS A 12 -11.50 9.43 0.96
N THR A 13 -11.02 9.28 2.18
CA THR A 13 -10.80 7.98 2.82
C THR A 13 -11.69 7.77 4.03
N SER A 14 -12.04 6.51 4.31
CA SER A 14 -12.68 6.13 5.56
C SER A 14 -11.77 6.45 6.74
N MET A 15 -12.35 6.87 7.87
CA MET A 15 -11.59 7.13 9.10
C MET A 15 -10.96 5.86 9.68
N LEU A 16 -11.60 4.72 9.48
CA LEU A 16 -11.03 3.41 9.79
C LEU A 16 -10.31 2.91 8.54
N GLY A 17 -8.98 2.82 8.60
CA GLY A 17 -8.16 2.17 7.59
C GLY A 17 -7.92 0.68 7.90
N PHE A 18 -7.65 -0.11 6.88
CA PHE A 18 -7.28 -1.51 7.00
C PHE A 18 -5.76 -1.67 6.82
N GLY A 19 -5.05 -2.07 7.88
CA GLY A 19 -3.61 -2.39 7.84
C GLY A 19 -3.37 -3.86 7.49
N GLY A 20 -2.62 -4.10 6.40
CA GLY A 20 -2.41 -5.43 5.85
C GLY A 20 -1.35 -6.29 6.55
N PHE A 21 -0.61 -5.79 7.56
CA PHE A 21 0.47 -6.55 8.18
C PHE A 21 -0.02 -7.89 8.77
N HIS A 22 -1.10 -7.87 9.53
CA HIS A 22 -1.65 -9.07 10.19
C HIS A 22 -2.35 -10.06 9.23
N LEU A 23 -2.50 -9.73 7.96
CA LEU A 23 -2.91 -10.71 6.95
C LEU A 23 -1.90 -11.88 6.83
N LEU A 24 -0.66 -11.68 7.27
CA LEU A 24 0.37 -12.73 7.31
C LEU A 24 0.00 -13.89 8.25
N GLU A 25 -0.80 -13.62 9.27
CA GLU A 25 -1.11 -14.56 10.35
C GLU A 25 -2.33 -15.45 10.05
N ILE A 26 -3.06 -15.16 8.96
CA ILE A 26 -4.32 -15.86 8.63
C ILE A 26 -4.25 -16.49 7.23
N PRO A 27 -5.01 -17.57 6.95
CA PRO A 27 -5.10 -18.16 5.63
C PRO A 27 -5.68 -17.20 4.56
N GLN A 28 -5.37 -17.42 3.30
CA GLN A 28 -5.88 -16.62 2.16
C GLN A 28 -7.41 -16.46 2.18
N LYS A 29 -8.15 -17.54 2.44
CA LYS A 29 -9.62 -17.51 2.46
C LYS A 29 -10.19 -16.61 3.55
N GLU A 30 -9.52 -16.56 4.69
CA GLU A 30 -9.89 -15.68 5.80
C GLU A 30 -9.54 -14.23 5.50
N ALA A 31 -8.37 -13.98 4.91
CA ALA A 31 -7.97 -12.66 4.43
C ALA A 31 -8.97 -12.11 3.41
N GLU A 32 -9.41 -12.92 2.44
CA GLU A 32 -10.43 -12.55 1.44
C GLU A 32 -11.76 -12.16 2.10
N LYS A 33 -12.24 -12.99 3.03
CA LYS A 33 -13.47 -12.71 3.77
C LYS A 33 -13.38 -11.39 4.55
N LEU A 34 -12.26 -11.18 5.25
CA LEU A 34 -12.05 -10.01 6.08
C LEU A 34 -11.97 -8.73 5.26
N LEU A 35 -11.20 -8.74 4.17
CA LEU A 35 -11.05 -7.61 3.26
C LEU A 35 -12.37 -7.23 2.60
N ASN A 36 -13.12 -8.20 2.09
CA ASN A 36 -14.44 -7.94 1.50
C ASN A 36 -15.43 -7.42 2.54
N SER A 37 -15.46 -7.98 3.74
CA SER A 37 -16.31 -7.47 4.82
C SER A 37 -15.99 -6.02 5.21
N TYR A 38 -14.70 -5.63 5.18
CA TYR A 38 -14.29 -4.26 5.40
C TYR A 38 -14.80 -3.30 4.31
N LEU A 39 -14.67 -3.69 3.03
CA LEU A 39 -15.18 -2.89 1.91
C LEU A 39 -16.72 -2.81 1.95
N ASP A 40 -17.41 -3.91 2.22
CA ASP A 40 -18.88 -3.97 2.32
C ASP A 40 -19.41 -3.09 3.46
N ALA A 41 -18.65 -2.92 4.55
CA ALA A 41 -18.96 -1.98 5.62
C ALA A 41 -18.67 -0.51 5.27
N GLY A 42 -18.23 -0.23 4.04
CA GLY A 42 -17.89 1.11 3.55
C GLY A 42 -16.48 1.56 3.89
N GLY A 43 -15.58 0.66 4.30
CA GLY A 43 -14.15 0.96 4.38
C GLY A 43 -13.57 1.14 2.98
N ASN A 44 -12.66 2.10 2.80
CA ASN A 44 -12.04 2.33 1.49
C ASN A 44 -10.57 2.75 1.56
N TYR A 45 -9.85 2.38 2.61
CA TYR A 45 -8.41 2.65 2.74
C TYR A 45 -7.68 1.36 3.11
N LEU A 46 -6.97 0.77 2.15
CA LEU A 46 -6.17 -0.45 2.34
C LEU A 46 -4.69 -0.10 2.28
N GLU A 47 -3.97 -0.37 3.35
CA GLU A 47 -2.55 -0.10 3.47
C GLU A 47 -1.75 -1.40 3.66
N THR A 48 -0.66 -1.53 2.91
CA THR A 48 0.29 -2.63 3.01
C THR A 48 1.73 -2.14 2.81
N ALA A 49 2.68 -3.05 2.64
CA ALA A 49 4.06 -2.76 2.25
C ALA A 49 4.70 -3.99 1.59
N ILE A 50 5.62 -3.77 0.65
CA ILE A 50 6.40 -4.85 0.03
C ILE A 50 7.20 -5.65 1.05
N SER A 51 7.66 -5.02 2.14
CA SER A 51 8.38 -5.68 3.22
C SER A 51 7.53 -6.59 4.09
N TYR A 52 6.19 -6.51 4.03
CA TYR A 52 5.32 -7.35 4.85
C TYR A 52 5.27 -8.78 4.32
N GLY A 53 6.06 -9.66 4.97
CA GLY A 53 6.23 -11.04 4.57
C GLY A 53 6.83 -11.18 3.16
N ALA A 54 7.78 -10.32 2.77
CA ALA A 54 8.36 -10.29 1.43
C ALA A 54 7.26 -10.29 0.33
N GLY A 55 6.32 -9.35 0.43
CA GLY A 55 5.21 -9.17 -0.51
C GLY A 55 4.01 -10.09 -0.29
N GLU A 56 4.01 -10.98 0.71
CA GLU A 56 2.88 -11.90 0.92
C GLU A 56 1.59 -11.16 1.31
N SER A 57 1.68 -10.07 2.10
CA SER A 57 0.52 -9.22 2.38
C SER A 57 -0.07 -8.62 1.11
N GLU A 58 0.78 -8.08 0.22
CA GLU A 58 0.37 -7.55 -1.08
C GLU A 58 -0.31 -8.63 -1.94
N ARG A 59 0.30 -9.83 -2.02
CA ARG A 59 -0.28 -10.96 -2.77
C ARG A 59 -1.64 -11.38 -2.23
N LYS A 60 -1.84 -11.38 -0.91
CA LYS A 60 -3.13 -11.68 -0.31
C LYS A 60 -4.19 -10.65 -0.66
N ILE A 61 -3.86 -9.36 -0.60
CA ILE A 61 -4.76 -8.28 -1.02
C ILE A 61 -5.08 -8.42 -2.51
N GLY A 62 -4.06 -8.60 -3.35
CA GLY A 62 -4.22 -8.74 -4.80
C GLY A 62 -5.12 -9.90 -5.23
N ARG A 63 -5.08 -11.02 -4.49
CA ARG A 63 -5.98 -12.17 -4.74
C ARG A 63 -7.39 -11.96 -4.24
N SER A 64 -7.57 -11.11 -3.22
CA SER A 64 -8.84 -10.97 -2.50
C SER A 64 -9.79 -9.93 -3.09
N VAL A 65 -9.27 -8.77 -3.51
CA VAL A 65 -10.13 -7.59 -3.75
C VAL A 65 -9.81 -6.81 -5.04
N MET A 66 -8.86 -7.23 -5.87
CA MET A 66 -8.54 -6.46 -7.08
C MET A 66 -9.68 -6.41 -8.12
N GLY A 67 -10.67 -7.29 -8.07
CA GLY A 67 -11.92 -7.14 -8.81
C GLY A 67 -12.78 -5.94 -8.37
N ARG A 68 -12.41 -5.30 -7.26
CA ARG A 68 -13.09 -4.16 -6.64
C ARG A 68 -12.17 -2.92 -6.54
N ARG A 69 -11.12 -2.85 -7.40
CA ARG A 69 -10.03 -1.87 -7.30
C ARG A 69 -10.51 -0.41 -7.19
N ASP A 70 -11.58 -0.06 -7.87
CA ASP A 70 -12.13 1.31 -7.91
C ASP A 70 -12.89 1.71 -6.63
N GLU A 71 -13.10 0.76 -5.70
CA GLU A 71 -13.84 1.02 -4.47
C GLU A 71 -12.97 1.54 -3.32
N PHE A 72 -11.63 1.52 -3.46
CA PHE A 72 -10.75 1.85 -2.35
C PHE A 72 -9.45 2.55 -2.78
N VAL A 73 -8.88 3.29 -1.84
CA VAL A 73 -7.55 3.88 -1.91
C VAL A 73 -6.52 2.82 -1.50
N LEU A 74 -5.63 2.48 -2.42
CA LEU A 74 -4.59 1.48 -2.22
C LEU A 74 -3.26 2.14 -1.90
N VAL A 75 -2.69 1.77 -0.76
CA VAL A 75 -1.43 2.31 -0.26
C VAL A 75 -0.43 1.19 -0.05
N SER A 76 0.77 1.34 -0.62
CA SER A 76 1.90 0.48 -0.30
C SER A 76 3.13 1.31 0.07
N LYS A 77 4.23 0.65 0.40
CA LYS A 77 5.46 1.31 0.88
C LYS A 77 6.69 0.65 0.29
N THR A 78 7.68 1.47 -0.06
CA THR A 78 9.04 1.01 -0.37
C THR A 78 10.02 1.43 0.72
N GLY A 79 10.93 0.52 1.10
CA GLY A 79 12.06 0.82 1.97
C GLY A 79 13.30 1.30 1.21
N ALA A 80 13.25 1.35 -0.12
CA ALA A 80 14.35 1.81 -0.94
C ALA A 80 14.69 3.29 -0.69
N ARG A 81 15.96 3.64 -0.86
CA ARG A 81 16.45 5.02 -0.73
C ARG A 81 16.98 5.56 -2.06
N ASP A 82 17.28 4.68 -3.01
CA ASP A 82 17.73 5.01 -4.35
C ASP A 82 16.64 4.72 -5.39
N ARG A 83 16.71 5.43 -6.53
CA ARG A 83 15.73 5.35 -7.62
C ARG A 83 15.58 3.96 -8.21
N LYS A 84 16.71 3.27 -8.47
CA LYS A 84 16.68 1.97 -9.13
C LYS A 84 15.95 0.93 -8.29
N THR A 85 16.36 0.79 -7.03
CA THR A 85 15.72 -0.14 -6.09
C THR A 85 14.26 0.21 -5.83
N ALA A 86 13.92 1.51 -5.77
CA ALA A 86 12.54 1.96 -5.62
C ALA A 86 11.69 1.56 -6.82
N ALA A 87 12.16 1.76 -8.05
CA ALA A 87 11.45 1.35 -9.27
C ALA A 87 11.24 -0.18 -9.30
N GLU A 88 12.26 -0.97 -8.98
CA GLU A 88 12.15 -2.44 -8.89
C GLU A 88 11.09 -2.87 -7.87
N ASN A 89 11.08 -2.22 -6.69
CA ASN A 89 10.08 -2.47 -5.65
C ASN A 89 8.67 -2.08 -6.09
N ILE A 90 8.50 -0.96 -6.79
CA ILE A 90 7.20 -0.52 -7.33
C ILE A 90 6.67 -1.57 -8.32
N ASP A 91 7.49 -2.00 -9.27
CA ASP A 91 7.13 -3.02 -10.25
C ASP A 91 6.73 -4.35 -9.58
N GLU A 92 7.45 -4.77 -8.53
CA GLU A 92 7.12 -5.97 -7.77
C GLU A 92 5.81 -5.79 -6.99
N THR A 93 5.62 -4.64 -6.33
CA THR A 93 4.39 -4.28 -5.62
C THR A 93 3.17 -4.36 -6.54
N LEU A 94 3.23 -3.75 -7.73
CA LEU A 94 2.14 -3.80 -8.72
C LEU A 94 1.82 -5.23 -9.17
N ARG A 95 2.86 -6.06 -9.39
CA ARG A 95 2.67 -7.49 -9.71
C ARG A 95 2.01 -8.25 -8.55
N ASN A 96 2.49 -8.06 -7.32
CA ASN A 96 1.94 -8.72 -6.14
C ASN A 96 0.48 -8.36 -5.91
N LEU A 97 0.14 -7.08 -6.00
CA LEU A 97 -1.19 -6.53 -5.85
C LEU A 97 -2.11 -6.79 -7.06
N ARG A 98 -1.56 -7.21 -8.22
CA ARG A 98 -2.32 -7.45 -9.47
C ARG A 98 -3.05 -6.21 -9.97
N THR A 99 -2.41 -5.06 -9.92
CA THR A 99 -2.94 -3.76 -10.36
C THR A 99 -1.90 -3.01 -11.18
N ASP A 100 -2.31 -2.01 -11.91
CA ASP A 100 -1.45 -1.13 -12.71
C ASP A 100 -1.08 0.17 -12.01
N HIS A 101 -1.68 0.45 -10.83
CA HIS A 101 -1.40 1.67 -10.07
C HIS A 101 -1.61 1.52 -8.56
N LEU A 102 -0.93 2.39 -7.81
CA LEU A 102 -1.20 2.72 -6.42
C LEU A 102 -1.81 4.13 -6.35
N ASP A 103 -2.67 4.38 -5.37
CA ASP A 103 -3.12 5.75 -5.08
C ASP A 103 -2.09 6.52 -4.25
N VAL A 104 -1.36 5.81 -3.40
CA VAL A 104 -0.33 6.39 -2.52
C VAL A 104 0.84 5.41 -2.37
N LEU A 105 2.04 5.91 -2.59
CA LEU A 105 3.28 5.21 -2.22
C LEU A 105 3.96 5.96 -1.07
N LEU A 106 4.28 5.25 0.00
CA LEU A 106 4.98 5.81 1.16
C LEU A 106 6.45 5.38 1.16
N MET A 107 7.34 6.28 1.56
CA MET A 107 8.72 5.94 1.91
C MET A 107 8.72 5.34 3.30
N HIS A 108 9.00 4.02 3.40
CA HIS A 108 8.85 3.24 4.62
C HIS A 108 9.93 3.56 5.64
N ALA A 109 9.52 3.77 6.90
CA ALA A 109 10.41 3.90 8.04
C ALA A 109 11.50 4.98 7.88
N VAL A 110 11.16 6.15 7.38
CA VAL A 110 12.08 7.30 7.33
C VAL A 110 12.27 7.81 8.75
N GLY A 111 13.43 7.55 9.34
CA GLY A 111 13.72 7.84 10.74
C GLY A 111 14.61 9.06 10.98
N THR A 112 15.30 9.54 9.94
CA THR A 112 16.27 10.65 10.05
C THR A 112 16.14 11.65 8.90
N ILE A 113 16.59 12.88 9.13
CA ILE A 113 16.68 13.91 8.08
C ILE A 113 17.66 13.47 6.99
N ALA A 114 18.76 12.84 7.33
CA ALA A 114 19.73 12.34 6.34
C ALA A 114 19.13 11.30 5.38
N GLU A 115 18.23 10.42 5.87
CA GLU A 115 17.50 9.50 5.00
C GLU A 115 16.52 10.24 4.08
N LEU A 116 15.82 11.26 4.60
CA LEU A 116 14.93 12.09 3.80
C LEU A 116 15.71 12.82 2.70
N ASP A 117 16.86 13.42 3.03
CA ASP A 117 17.74 14.09 2.08
C ASP A 117 18.22 13.12 0.98
N THR A 118 18.56 11.90 1.35
CA THR A 118 18.94 10.85 0.38
C THR A 118 17.79 10.49 -0.55
N ILE A 119 16.58 10.32 -0.03
CA ILE A 119 15.37 9.99 -0.80
C ILE A 119 15.05 11.10 -1.82
N LEU A 120 15.24 12.37 -1.42
CA LEU A 120 14.91 13.54 -2.25
C LEU A 120 16.06 14.02 -3.14
N SER A 121 17.27 13.45 -3.00
CA SER A 121 18.43 13.82 -3.82
C SER A 121 18.31 13.31 -5.26
N GLU A 122 19.17 13.81 -6.14
CA GLU A 122 19.33 13.26 -7.49
C GLU A 122 19.67 11.76 -7.43
N GLY A 123 18.92 10.95 -8.16
CA GLY A 123 19.00 9.48 -8.08
C GLY A 123 18.37 8.86 -6.84
N GLY A 124 17.70 9.64 -6.00
CA GLY A 124 16.97 9.18 -4.83
C GLY A 124 15.65 8.48 -5.17
N ALA A 125 15.07 7.80 -4.18
CA ALA A 125 13.88 6.98 -4.37
C ALA A 125 12.62 7.78 -4.79
N TYR A 126 12.59 9.09 -4.55
CA TYR A 126 11.47 9.96 -4.96
C TYR A 126 11.36 10.13 -6.49
N GLU A 127 12.42 9.85 -7.24
CA GLU A 127 12.43 9.96 -8.71
C GLU A 127 11.96 8.68 -9.42
N ALA A 128 11.66 7.61 -8.67
CA ALA A 128 11.19 6.35 -9.23
C ALA A 128 9.72 6.45 -9.68
#